data_78f7fc7e3c903f971492006f3685301d
#
_entry.id   78f7fc7e3c903f971492006f3685301d
#
_cell.length_a   1.000
_cell.length_b   1.000
_cell.length_c   1.000
_cell.angle_alpha   90.00
_cell.angle_beta   90.00
_cell.angle_gamma   90.00
#
_symmetry.space_group_name_H-M   'P 1'
#
loop_
_entity.id
_entity.type
_entity.pdbx_description
1 polymer ?
#
loop_
_entity_poly.entity_id
_entity_poly.type
_entity_poly.pdbx_seq_one_letter_code
_entity_poly.pdbx_strand_id
1 'polypeptide(L)'
;EMEPLLIREDSRHRAGLTDLALELAQKSAGLRRSLPESLVSSLADLVRSMNCYYSNLIEGHDTHPVDIERALRGDYSKDAKKRDLQLEAKAHIEVQRWIDSGGLKGRSVSVGAIRETHQRFCSLLPEDLLWVEDPVSKERVSVTPGELRRRDVKVGRHVAISPPAVARFLDRFEQVHAQLGKTETILAPAAAHHRLVWIHPFLDGNGPV
;
A
#
# COMPACT_ATOMS: atom_id res chain seq x y z
N GLU A 1 -16.66 -15.00 -8.18
CA GLU A 1 -15.23 -15.29 -8.14
C GLU A 1 -14.45 -14.02 -8.52
N MET A 2 -13.30 -13.73 -7.85
CA MET A 2 -12.53 -12.53 -8.15
C MET A 2 -11.79 -12.71 -9.49
N GLU A 3 -12.06 -11.83 -10.45
CA GLU A 3 -11.26 -11.69 -11.67
C GLU A 3 -9.95 -10.97 -11.35
N PRO A 4 -8.75 -11.57 -11.59
CA PRO A 4 -7.47 -10.98 -11.17
C PRO A 4 -7.01 -9.81 -12.04
N LEU A 5 -7.63 -9.58 -13.20
CA LEU A 5 -7.26 -8.53 -14.17
C LEU A 5 -5.82 -8.63 -14.71
N LEU A 6 -5.20 -9.79 -14.67
CA LEU A 6 -3.92 -10.01 -15.34
C LEU A 6 -4.07 -9.83 -16.86
N ILE A 7 -3.00 -9.35 -17.50
CA ILE A 7 -2.99 -9.16 -18.94
C ILE A 7 -2.98 -10.54 -19.59
N ARG A 8 -4.06 -10.85 -20.31
CA ARG A 8 -4.22 -12.13 -20.99
C ARG A 8 -3.19 -12.31 -22.10
N GLU A 9 -2.82 -13.55 -22.38
CA GLU A 9 -1.85 -13.89 -23.42
C GLU A 9 -2.33 -13.51 -24.82
N ASP A 10 -3.65 -13.60 -25.07
CA ASP A 10 -4.30 -13.21 -26.32
C ASP A 10 -4.55 -11.69 -26.44
N SER A 11 -4.16 -10.90 -25.48
CA SER A 11 -4.32 -9.43 -25.54
C SER A 11 -3.45 -8.82 -26.65
N ARG A 12 -4.07 -8.00 -27.49
CA ARG A 12 -3.37 -7.22 -28.54
C ARG A 12 -2.23 -6.34 -27.99
N HIS A 13 -2.25 -6.04 -26.71
CA HIS A 13 -1.24 -5.20 -26.04
C HIS A 13 -0.10 -6.02 -25.41
N ARG A 14 -0.23 -7.37 -25.36
CA ARG A 14 0.69 -8.23 -24.63
C ARG A 14 2.14 -8.08 -25.09
N ALA A 15 2.38 -8.16 -26.39
CA ALA A 15 3.73 -8.06 -26.96
C ALA A 15 4.40 -6.72 -26.60
N GLY A 16 3.72 -5.59 -26.87
CA GLY A 16 4.27 -4.26 -26.57
C GLY A 16 4.51 -4.03 -25.07
N LEU A 17 3.65 -4.56 -24.20
CA LEU A 17 3.86 -4.45 -22.75
C LEU A 17 5.02 -5.33 -22.28
N THR A 18 5.23 -6.49 -22.89
CA THR A 18 6.39 -7.34 -22.60
C THR A 18 7.70 -6.66 -22.98
N ASP A 19 7.75 -6.02 -24.15
CA ASP A 19 8.91 -5.26 -24.61
C ASP A 19 9.22 -4.07 -23.68
N LEU A 20 8.19 -3.33 -23.25
CA LEU A 20 8.33 -2.24 -22.28
C LEU A 20 8.80 -2.74 -20.90
N ALA A 21 8.32 -3.90 -20.45
CA ALA A 21 8.76 -4.50 -19.18
C ALA A 21 10.25 -4.88 -19.24
N LEU A 22 10.70 -5.43 -20.37
CA LEU A 22 12.10 -5.75 -20.60
C LEU A 22 12.97 -4.48 -20.63
N GLU A 23 12.54 -3.45 -21.35
CA GLU A 23 13.21 -2.17 -21.42
C GLU A 23 13.32 -1.51 -20.03
N LEU A 24 12.24 -1.53 -19.25
CA LEU A 24 12.22 -1.02 -17.88
C LEU A 24 13.24 -1.77 -17.01
N ALA A 25 13.27 -3.10 -17.08
CA ALA A 25 14.22 -3.91 -16.32
C ALA A 25 15.68 -3.57 -16.69
N GLN A 26 15.98 -3.40 -17.98
CA GLN A 26 17.31 -3.04 -18.46
C GLN A 26 17.73 -1.64 -17.99
N LYS A 27 16.85 -0.64 -18.13
CA LYS A 27 17.10 0.74 -17.68
C LYS A 27 17.29 0.81 -16.16
N SER A 28 16.44 0.13 -15.40
CA SER A 28 16.53 0.07 -13.94
C SER A 28 17.85 -0.57 -13.48
N ALA A 29 18.24 -1.69 -14.09
CA ALA A 29 19.52 -2.34 -13.77
C ALA A 29 20.74 -1.47 -14.16
N GLY A 30 20.65 -0.72 -15.27
CA GLY A 30 21.66 0.24 -15.69
C GLY A 30 21.81 1.38 -14.69
N LEU A 31 20.71 2.01 -14.31
CA LEU A 31 20.69 3.09 -13.32
C LEU A 31 21.28 2.62 -11.97
N ARG A 32 20.82 1.50 -11.47
CA ARG A 32 21.31 0.95 -10.20
C ARG A 32 22.82 0.72 -10.17
N ARG A 33 23.40 0.26 -11.28
CA ARG A 33 24.85 0.05 -11.39
C ARG A 33 25.65 1.33 -11.50
N SER A 34 25.05 2.42 -12.00
CA SER A 34 25.72 3.71 -12.16
C SER A 34 25.74 4.57 -10.88
N LEU A 35 24.97 4.20 -9.85
CA LEU A 35 24.83 4.98 -8.63
C LEU A 35 25.74 4.44 -7.51
N PRO A 36 26.50 5.31 -6.80
CA PRO A 36 27.17 4.96 -5.55
C PRO A 36 26.16 4.51 -4.48
N GLU A 37 26.54 3.57 -3.61
CA GLU A 37 25.66 3.04 -2.56
C GLU A 37 25.09 4.12 -1.64
N SER A 38 25.91 5.13 -1.29
CA SER A 38 25.46 6.26 -0.46
C SER A 38 24.34 7.07 -1.11
N LEU A 39 24.41 7.24 -2.44
CA LEU A 39 23.38 7.94 -3.20
C LEU A 39 22.10 7.10 -3.32
N VAL A 40 22.23 5.79 -3.48
CA VAL A 40 21.07 4.87 -3.53
C VAL A 40 20.25 4.97 -2.24
N SER A 41 20.90 4.99 -1.07
CA SER A 41 20.22 5.14 0.22
C SER A 41 19.46 6.48 0.33
N SER A 42 20.12 7.58 -0.05
CA SER A 42 19.48 8.92 0.00
C SER A 42 18.30 9.04 -0.96
N LEU A 43 18.41 8.45 -2.16
CA LEU A 43 17.31 8.41 -3.12
C LEU A 43 16.16 7.53 -2.63
N ALA A 44 16.44 6.43 -1.95
CA ALA A 44 15.41 5.58 -1.38
C ALA A 44 14.57 6.32 -0.33
N ASP A 45 15.21 7.11 0.57
CA ASP A 45 14.49 7.93 1.54
C ASP A 45 13.63 9.01 0.86
N LEU A 46 14.15 9.66 -0.19
CA LEU A 46 13.38 10.62 -0.99
C LEU A 46 12.17 9.95 -1.66
N VAL A 47 12.36 8.79 -2.28
CA VAL A 47 11.28 8.06 -2.96
C VAL A 47 10.19 7.66 -1.95
N ARG A 48 10.54 7.18 -0.74
CA ARG A 48 9.55 6.87 0.30
C ARG A 48 8.74 8.09 0.71
N SER A 49 9.39 9.24 0.88
CA SER A 49 8.71 10.49 1.20
C SER A 49 7.77 10.93 0.08
N MET A 50 8.18 10.79 -1.17
CA MET A 50 7.33 11.09 -2.34
C MET A 50 6.15 10.11 -2.45
N ASN A 51 6.37 8.82 -2.25
CA ASN A 51 5.30 7.82 -2.26
C ASN A 51 4.24 8.15 -1.18
N CYS A 52 4.70 8.46 0.04
CA CYS A 52 3.82 8.88 1.11
C CYS A 52 3.02 10.15 0.74
N TYR A 53 3.68 11.15 0.18
CA TYR A 53 3.02 12.38 -0.26
C TYR A 53 1.93 12.10 -1.30
N TYR A 54 2.24 11.34 -2.36
CA TYR A 54 1.27 11.05 -3.42
C TYR A 54 0.13 10.15 -2.95
N SER A 55 0.40 9.17 -2.07
CA SER A 55 -0.66 8.36 -1.46
C SER A 55 -1.62 9.22 -0.65
N ASN A 56 -1.09 10.10 0.20
CA ASN A 56 -1.90 11.02 0.98
C ASN A 56 -2.72 11.98 0.09
N LEU A 57 -2.11 12.48 -1.00
CA LEU A 57 -2.80 13.35 -1.95
C LEU A 57 -3.98 12.65 -2.65
N ILE A 58 -3.82 11.39 -3.02
CA ILE A 58 -4.89 10.58 -3.62
C ILE A 58 -6.05 10.38 -2.65
N GLU A 59 -5.75 10.24 -1.36
CA GLU A 59 -6.75 10.10 -0.29
C GLU A 59 -7.38 11.44 0.16
N GLY A 60 -6.91 12.55 -0.42
CA GLY A 60 -7.39 13.89 -0.08
C GLY A 60 -6.76 14.45 1.20
N HIS A 61 -5.68 13.88 1.66
CA HIS A 61 -4.91 14.37 2.80
C HIS A 61 -3.89 15.43 2.35
N ASP A 62 -3.99 16.61 2.93
CA ASP A 62 -3.08 17.74 2.63
C ASP A 62 -1.82 17.67 3.51
N THR A 63 -0.96 16.71 3.21
CA THR A 63 0.32 16.52 3.90
C THR A 63 1.46 16.96 3.00
N HIS A 64 1.94 18.18 3.17
CA HIS A 64 3.04 18.69 2.35
C HIS A 64 4.37 17.97 2.62
N PRO A 65 5.28 17.87 1.63
CA PRO A 65 6.59 17.23 1.80
C PRO A 65 7.39 17.80 2.99
N VAL A 66 7.29 19.10 3.24
CA VAL A 66 7.95 19.73 4.39
C VAL A 66 7.40 19.22 5.73
N ASP A 67 6.11 18.91 5.81
CA ASP A 67 5.48 18.37 7.01
C ASP A 67 5.88 16.90 7.23
N ILE A 68 6.08 16.15 6.14
CA ILE A 68 6.63 14.79 6.18
C ILE A 68 8.08 14.81 6.72
N GLU A 69 8.93 15.70 6.21
CA GLU A 69 10.30 15.83 6.70
C GLU A 69 10.35 16.21 8.18
N ARG A 70 9.48 17.13 8.62
CA ARG A 70 9.35 17.50 10.03
C ARG A 70 8.95 16.30 10.90
N ALA A 71 7.96 15.53 10.45
CA ALA A 71 7.50 14.32 11.12
C ALA A 71 8.63 13.30 11.31
N LEU A 72 9.47 13.10 10.29
CA LEU A 72 10.62 12.19 10.36
C LEU A 72 11.67 12.64 11.38
N ARG A 73 11.78 13.95 11.64
CA ARG A 73 12.66 14.53 12.67
C ARG A 73 12.01 14.62 14.06
N GLY A 74 10.73 14.19 14.19
CA GLY A 74 9.97 14.29 15.43
C GLY A 74 9.44 15.70 15.75
N ASP A 75 9.46 16.62 14.77
CA ASP A 75 8.91 17.97 14.88
C ASP A 75 7.47 17.99 14.41
N TYR A 76 6.55 17.84 15.36
CA TYR A 76 5.12 17.74 15.09
C TYR A 76 4.41 19.08 15.23
N SER A 77 3.37 19.28 14.43
CA SER A 77 2.49 20.45 14.48
C SER A 77 1.75 20.53 15.82
N LYS A 78 1.48 21.74 16.28
CA LYS A 78 0.57 22.00 17.41
C LYS A 78 -0.91 21.82 17.00
N ASP A 79 -1.22 21.96 15.73
CA ASP A 79 -2.53 21.66 15.18
C ASP A 79 -2.75 20.14 15.18
N ALA A 80 -3.82 19.69 15.84
CA ALA A 80 -4.09 18.27 16.04
C ALA A 80 -4.23 17.53 14.70
N LYS A 81 -5.00 18.08 13.76
CA LYS A 81 -5.24 17.44 12.46
C LYS A 81 -3.96 17.29 11.64
N LYS A 82 -3.12 18.33 11.62
CA LYS A 82 -1.81 18.26 10.94
C LYS A 82 -0.87 17.29 11.61
N ARG A 83 -0.86 17.26 12.95
CA ARG A 83 -0.05 16.30 13.70
C ARG A 83 -0.45 14.86 13.41
N ASP A 84 -1.74 14.57 13.33
CA ASP A 84 -2.26 13.24 13.04
C ASP A 84 -1.82 12.77 11.64
N LEU A 85 -1.95 13.62 10.63
CA LEU A 85 -1.41 13.35 9.28
C LEU A 85 0.11 13.17 9.26
N GLN A 86 0.85 13.89 10.11
CA GLN A 86 2.30 13.71 10.26
C GLN A 86 2.66 12.35 10.90
N LEU A 87 1.88 11.90 11.88
CA LEU A 87 2.05 10.58 12.51
C LEU A 87 1.77 9.45 11.52
N GLU A 88 0.69 9.55 10.74
CA GLU A 88 0.37 8.61 9.66
C GLU A 88 1.48 8.57 8.60
N ALA A 89 1.96 9.71 8.15
CA ALA A 89 3.04 9.79 7.17
C ALA A 89 4.33 9.13 7.68
N LYS A 90 4.68 9.35 8.94
CA LYS A 90 5.83 8.70 9.56
C LYS A 90 5.65 7.19 9.63
N ALA A 91 4.49 6.72 10.07
CA ALA A 91 4.18 5.29 10.15
C ALA A 91 4.28 4.64 8.77
N HIS A 92 3.73 5.27 7.73
CA HIS A 92 3.80 4.80 6.34
C HIS A 92 5.27 4.66 5.88
N ILE A 93 6.11 5.67 6.07
CA ILE A 93 7.53 5.63 5.67
C ILE A 93 8.32 4.58 6.45
N GLU A 94 8.05 4.39 7.73
CA GLU A 94 8.68 3.36 8.55
C GLU A 94 8.34 1.95 8.04
N VAL A 95 7.09 1.71 7.66
CA VAL A 95 6.66 0.43 7.07
C VAL A 95 7.30 0.22 5.71
N GLN A 96 7.35 1.23 4.83
CA GLN A 96 8.06 1.12 3.56
C GLN A 96 9.54 0.78 3.76
N ARG A 97 10.22 1.42 4.72
CA ARG A 97 11.62 1.13 5.05
C ARG A 97 11.82 -0.32 5.50
N TRP A 98 10.90 -0.83 6.32
CA TRP A 98 10.91 -2.24 6.71
C TRP A 98 10.72 -3.18 5.52
N ILE A 99 9.80 -2.89 4.59
CA ILE A 99 9.58 -3.66 3.36
C ILE A 99 10.85 -3.66 2.51
N ASP A 100 11.44 -2.51 2.26
CA ASP A 100 12.67 -2.35 1.44
C ASP A 100 13.88 -3.08 2.05
N SER A 101 13.94 -3.20 3.38
CA SER A 101 14.96 -3.98 4.07
C SER A 101 14.72 -5.50 4.03
N GLY A 102 13.73 -5.95 3.27
CA GLY A 102 13.42 -7.38 3.10
C GLY A 102 12.48 -7.95 4.17
N GLY A 103 11.75 -7.10 4.89
CA GLY A 103 10.84 -7.53 5.97
C GLY A 103 9.79 -8.54 5.53
N LEU A 104 9.31 -8.46 4.30
CA LEU A 104 8.33 -9.40 3.73
C LEU A 104 8.95 -10.73 3.26
N LYS A 105 10.25 -10.84 3.17
CA LYS A 105 10.96 -12.08 2.78
C LYS A 105 10.42 -12.73 1.48
N GLY A 106 10.06 -11.90 0.50
CA GLY A 106 9.49 -12.36 -0.78
C GLY A 106 8.01 -12.76 -0.75
N ARG A 107 7.30 -12.54 0.38
CA ARG A 107 5.86 -12.88 0.54
C ARG A 107 4.91 -11.73 0.25
N SER A 108 5.32 -10.73 -0.54
CA SER A 108 4.61 -9.44 -0.71
C SER A 108 3.12 -9.56 -1.07
N VAL A 109 2.72 -10.63 -1.76
CA VAL A 109 1.32 -10.85 -2.19
C VAL A 109 0.56 -11.83 -1.28
N SER A 110 1.18 -12.36 -0.22
CA SER A 110 0.50 -13.29 0.67
C SER A 110 -0.48 -12.57 1.61
N VAL A 111 -1.57 -13.26 1.95
CA VAL A 111 -2.54 -12.74 2.93
C VAL A 111 -1.87 -12.40 4.25
N GLY A 112 -0.93 -13.24 4.68
CA GLY A 112 -0.15 -13.01 5.90
C GLY A 112 0.68 -11.72 5.83
N ALA A 113 1.33 -11.45 4.69
CA ALA A 113 2.14 -10.26 4.50
C ALA A 113 1.26 -8.98 4.44
N ILE A 114 0.13 -9.04 3.75
CA ILE A 114 -0.83 -7.92 3.70
C ILE A 114 -1.30 -7.57 5.12
N ARG A 115 -1.68 -8.57 5.92
CA ARG A 115 -2.09 -8.36 7.32
C ARG A 115 -0.95 -7.87 8.20
N GLU A 116 0.28 -8.38 8.01
CA GLU A 116 1.46 -7.93 8.75
C GLU A 116 1.81 -6.47 8.44
N THR A 117 1.71 -6.06 7.16
CA THR A 117 1.92 -4.68 6.75
C THR A 117 0.94 -3.73 7.44
N HIS A 118 -0.36 -4.05 7.40
CA HIS A 118 -1.39 -3.28 8.10
C HIS A 118 -1.17 -3.27 9.62
N GLN A 119 -0.85 -4.41 10.22
CA GLN A 119 -0.56 -4.51 11.66
C GLN A 119 0.59 -3.57 12.05
N ARG A 120 1.69 -3.58 11.29
CA ARG A 120 2.85 -2.71 11.54
C ARG A 120 2.49 -1.24 11.43
N PHE A 121 1.77 -0.88 10.38
CA PHE A 121 1.30 0.49 10.19
C PHE A 121 0.47 0.97 11.38
N CYS A 122 -0.59 0.25 11.73
CA CYS A 122 -1.46 0.61 12.83
C CYS A 122 -0.74 0.61 14.18
N SER A 123 0.21 -0.31 14.41
CA SER A 123 0.97 -0.35 15.67
C SER A 123 1.92 0.83 15.89
N LEU A 124 2.18 1.62 14.85
CA LEU A 124 2.96 2.85 14.95
C LEU A 124 2.09 4.09 15.21
N LEU A 125 0.77 3.93 15.13
CA LEU A 125 -0.19 5.02 15.37
C LEU A 125 -0.64 5.04 16.85
N PRO A 126 -0.97 6.22 17.39
CA PRO A 126 -1.64 6.34 18.68
C PRO A 126 -3.04 5.68 18.64
N GLU A 127 -3.49 5.18 19.79
CA GLU A 127 -4.81 4.52 19.90
C GLU A 127 -5.98 5.43 19.49
N ASP A 128 -5.83 6.74 19.71
CA ASP A 128 -6.84 7.74 19.34
C ASP A 128 -6.98 7.97 17.83
N LEU A 129 -6.11 7.39 17.00
CA LEU A 129 -6.23 7.34 15.55
C LEU A 129 -6.76 5.98 15.03
N LEU A 130 -6.91 4.98 15.89
CA LEU A 130 -7.32 3.62 15.51
C LEU A 130 -8.83 3.39 15.66
N TRP A 131 -9.63 4.25 15.03
CA TRP A 131 -11.08 4.10 14.99
C TRP A 131 -11.68 4.77 13.76
N VAL A 132 -12.86 4.31 13.38
CA VAL A 132 -13.71 4.95 12.36
C VAL A 132 -15.08 5.26 12.94
N GLU A 133 -15.74 6.28 12.40
CA GLU A 133 -17.13 6.55 12.74
C GLU A 133 -18.05 5.72 11.84
N ASP A 134 -18.95 4.96 12.45
CA ASP A 134 -20.00 4.28 11.71
C ASP A 134 -20.93 5.33 11.08
N PRO A 135 -21.15 5.31 9.77
CA PRO A 135 -21.89 6.39 9.08
C PRO A 135 -23.36 6.43 9.46
N VAL A 136 -23.93 5.35 9.99
CA VAL A 136 -25.34 5.25 10.36
C VAL A 136 -25.55 5.49 11.86
N SER A 137 -24.86 4.69 12.71
CA SER A 137 -25.04 4.77 14.18
C SER A 137 -24.26 5.91 14.83
N LYS A 138 -23.27 6.49 14.11
CA LYS A 138 -22.33 7.50 14.65
C LYS A 138 -21.46 7.00 15.79
N GLU A 139 -21.42 5.70 16.03
CA GLU A 139 -20.56 5.09 17.02
C GLU A 139 -19.13 4.97 16.53
N ARG A 140 -18.19 5.07 17.46
CA ARG A 140 -16.78 4.78 17.19
C ARG A 140 -16.57 3.27 17.12
N VAL A 141 -15.95 2.82 16.05
CA VAL A 141 -15.59 1.42 15.83
C VAL A 141 -14.07 1.33 15.78
N SER A 142 -13.49 0.55 16.69
CA SER A 142 -12.04 0.38 16.77
C SER A 142 -11.50 -0.36 15.56
N VAL A 143 -10.35 0.10 15.07
CA VAL A 143 -9.54 -0.59 14.07
C VAL A 143 -8.55 -1.49 14.77
N THR A 144 -8.66 -2.80 14.55
CA THR A 144 -7.72 -3.76 15.11
C THR A 144 -6.56 -4.01 14.14
N PRO A 145 -5.31 -3.76 14.54
CA PRO A 145 -4.15 -3.95 13.69
C PRO A 145 -4.07 -5.36 13.08
N GLY A 146 -4.04 -5.45 11.74
CA GLY A 146 -3.94 -6.72 11.01
C GLY A 146 -5.24 -7.54 10.94
N GLU A 147 -6.34 -7.10 11.52
CA GLU A 147 -7.63 -7.79 11.40
C GLU A 147 -8.38 -7.40 10.12
N LEU A 148 -8.90 -8.41 9.43
CA LEU A 148 -9.81 -8.19 8.31
C LEU A 148 -11.13 -7.63 8.82
N ARG A 149 -11.71 -6.68 8.10
CA ARG A 149 -12.97 -6.05 8.47
C ARG A 149 -14.13 -7.04 8.57
N ARG A 150 -14.99 -6.77 9.50
CA ARG A 150 -16.24 -7.52 9.72
C ARG A 150 -17.50 -6.68 9.43
N ARG A 151 -17.29 -5.44 8.93
CA ARG A 151 -18.36 -4.51 8.57
C ARG A 151 -18.26 -4.15 7.09
N ASP A 152 -19.37 -3.73 6.52
CA ASP A 152 -19.38 -3.16 5.18
C ASP A 152 -18.67 -1.81 5.18
N VAL A 153 -17.94 -1.53 4.11
CA VAL A 153 -17.27 -0.24 3.90
C VAL A 153 -17.59 0.30 2.52
N LYS A 154 -17.67 1.61 2.45
CA LYS A 154 -17.89 2.35 1.21
C LYS A 154 -16.81 3.43 1.09
N VAL A 155 -16.10 3.43 -0.03
CA VAL A 155 -15.05 4.40 -0.34
C VAL A 155 -15.47 5.22 -1.55
N GLY A 156 -15.89 6.43 -1.34
CA GLY A 156 -16.47 7.26 -2.40
C GLY A 156 -17.71 6.60 -3.02
N ARG A 157 -17.61 6.21 -4.30
CA ARG A 157 -18.68 5.48 -5.01
C ARG A 157 -18.55 3.97 -4.94
N HIS A 158 -17.40 3.46 -4.49
CA HIS A 158 -17.14 2.03 -4.41
C HIS A 158 -17.74 1.44 -3.14
N VAL A 159 -18.61 0.44 -3.30
CA VAL A 159 -19.05 -0.42 -2.20
C VAL A 159 -18.17 -1.65 -2.24
N ALA A 160 -17.36 -1.84 -1.21
CA ALA A 160 -16.46 -2.98 -1.13
C ALA A 160 -17.24 -4.30 -1.01
N ILE A 161 -16.58 -5.41 -1.30
CA ILE A 161 -17.20 -6.75 -1.17
C ILE A 161 -17.70 -6.99 0.26
N SER A 162 -18.68 -7.88 0.41
CA SER A 162 -19.21 -8.22 1.73
C SER A 162 -18.13 -8.81 2.65
N PRO A 163 -18.14 -8.50 3.95
CA PRO A 163 -17.12 -8.95 4.90
C PRO A 163 -16.84 -10.46 4.88
N PRO A 164 -17.84 -11.35 4.81
CA PRO A 164 -17.60 -12.80 4.75
C PRO A 164 -16.83 -13.25 3.48
N ALA A 165 -16.82 -12.43 2.43
CA ALA A 165 -16.12 -12.75 1.20
C ALA A 165 -14.64 -12.30 1.22
N VAL A 166 -14.23 -11.41 2.12
CA VAL A 166 -12.89 -10.81 2.12
C VAL A 166 -11.79 -11.86 2.16
N ALA A 167 -11.84 -12.80 3.10
CA ALA A 167 -10.83 -13.85 3.23
C ALA A 167 -10.71 -14.67 1.93
N ARG A 168 -11.82 -15.14 1.38
CA ARG A 168 -11.83 -15.93 0.13
C ARG A 168 -11.26 -15.14 -1.06
N PHE A 169 -11.48 -13.83 -1.11
CA PHE A 169 -10.96 -12.99 -2.19
C PHE A 169 -9.47 -12.73 -2.01
N LEU A 170 -8.98 -12.59 -0.79
CA LEU A 170 -7.55 -12.50 -0.50
C LEU A 170 -6.83 -13.83 -0.78
N ASP A 171 -7.41 -14.96 -0.44
CA ASP A 171 -6.86 -16.28 -0.80
C ASP A 171 -6.71 -16.42 -2.32
N ARG A 172 -7.73 -16.00 -3.07
CA ARG A 172 -7.67 -16.00 -4.54
C ARG A 172 -6.62 -15.01 -5.07
N PHE A 173 -6.49 -13.86 -4.43
CA PHE A 173 -5.46 -12.87 -4.75
C PHE A 173 -4.05 -13.47 -4.58
N GLU A 174 -3.77 -14.09 -3.45
CA GLU A 174 -2.51 -14.76 -3.18
C GLU A 174 -2.23 -15.87 -4.18
N GLN A 175 -3.18 -16.77 -4.42
CA GLN A 175 -3.04 -17.88 -5.37
C GLN A 175 -2.63 -17.41 -6.77
N VAL A 176 -3.21 -16.32 -7.24
CA VAL A 176 -2.94 -15.81 -8.59
C VAL A 176 -1.61 -15.09 -8.69
N HIS A 177 -1.26 -14.30 -7.68
CA HIS A 177 -0.09 -13.41 -7.77
C HIS A 177 1.21 -14.05 -7.21
N ALA A 178 1.11 -15.12 -6.41
CA ALA A 178 2.29 -15.78 -5.83
C ALA A 178 3.10 -16.62 -6.83
N GLN A 179 2.51 -16.99 -7.97
CA GLN A 179 3.13 -17.92 -8.93
C GLN A 179 3.44 -17.26 -10.29
N LEU A 180 3.59 -15.95 -10.31
CA LEU A 180 3.88 -15.21 -11.54
C LEU A 180 5.33 -15.39 -11.99
N GLY A 181 5.53 -15.53 -13.30
CA GLY A 181 6.84 -15.48 -13.93
C GLY A 181 7.49 -14.09 -13.81
N LYS A 182 8.79 -13.98 -14.14
CA LYS A 182 9.54 -12.72 -13.99
C LYS A 182 8.94 -11.55 -14.77
N THR A 183 8.47 -11.78 -15.98
CA THR A 183 7.84 -10.74 -16.80
C THR A 183 6.48 -10.33 -16.22
N GLU A 184 5.68 -11.31 -15.83
CA GLU A 184 4.37 -11.09 -15.19
C GLU A 184 4.52 -10.31 -13.89
N THR A 185 5.56 -10.56 -13.11
CA THR A 185 5.84 -9.82 -11.87
C THR A 185 6.08 -8.32 -12.11
N ILE A 186 6.50 -7.93 -13.32
CA ILE A 186 6.63 -6.51 -13.69
C ILE A 186 5.29 -5.96 -14.19
N LEU A 187 4.48 -6.77 -14.86
CA LEU A 187 3.21 -6.34 -15.46
C LEU A 187 2.03 -6.36 -14.49
N ALA A 188 2.07 -7.25 -13.50
CA ALA A 188 0.96 -7.47 -12.57
C ALA A 188 0.75 -6.42 -11.47
N PRO A 189 1.73 -5.59 -11.03
CA PRO A 189 1.54 -4.70 -9.89
C PRO A 189 0.34 -3.78 -10.00
N ALA A 190 0.05 -3.25 -11.19
CA ALA A 190 -1.12 -2.39 -11.40
C ALA A 190 -2.45 -3.15 -11.19
N ALA A 191 -2.53 -4.39 -11.68
CA ALA A 191 -3.70 -5.24 -11.48
C ALA A 191 -3.82 -5.70 -10.02
N ALA A 192 -2.72 -6.07 -9.40
CA ALA A 192 -2.66 -6.46 -7.99
C ALA A 192 -3.11 -5.32 -7.07
N HIS A 193 -2.53 -4.13 -7.26
CA HIS A 193 -2.92 -2.94 -6.50
C HIS A 193 -4.41 -2.63 -6.67
N HIS A 194 -4.89 -2.56 -7.91
CA HIS A 194 -6.31 -2.32 -8.17
C HIS A 194 -7.22 -3.35 -7.48
N ARG A 195 -6.84 -4.62 -7.47
CA ARG A 195 -7.64 -5.68 -6.82
C ARG A 195 -7.60 -5.63 -5.32
N LEU A 196 -6.45 -5.33 -4.73
CA LEU A 196 -6.32 -5.17 -3.28
C LEU A 196 -7.16 -3.98 -2.78
N VAL A 197 -7.06 -2.84 -3.45
CA VAL A 197 -7.88 -1.66 -3.14
C VAL A 197 -9.37 -1.93 -3.36
N TRP A 198 -9.73 -2.70 -4.38
CA TRP A 198 -11.13 -3.08 -4.65
C TRP A 198 -11.69 -4.03 -3.58
N ILE A 199 -10.90 -5.00 -3.07
CA ILE A 199 -11.28 -5.87 -1.95
C ILE A 199 -11.46 -5.04 -0.68
N HIS A 200 -10.61 -4.07 -0.46
CA HIS A 200 -10.61 -3.18 0.71
C HIS A 200 -10.65 -3.98 2.01
N PRO A 201 -9.60 -4.73 2.34
CA PRO A 201 -9.68 -5.80 3.33
C PRO A 201 -9.81 -5.33 4.78
N PHE A 202 -9.40 -4.12 5.09
CA PHE A 202 -9.40 -3.58 6.45
C PHE A 202 -10.50 -2.56 6.66
N LEU A 203 -10.81 -2.28 7.91
CA LEU A 203 -11.82 -1.27 8.26
C LEU A 203 -11.32 0.15 7.94
N ASP A 204 -10.01 0.39 8.13
CA ASP A 204 -9.29 1.60 7.78
C ASP A 204 -7.82 1.25 7.45
N GLY A 205 -6.99 2.23 7.04
CA GLY A 205 -5.57 2.03 6.74
C GLY A 205 -5.28 1.20 5.49
N ASN A 206 -6.22 1.09 4.55
CA ASN A 206 -6.03 0.33 3.31
C ASN A 206 -5.12 1.04 2.29
N GLY A 207 -5.07 2.37 2.31
CA GLY A 207 -4.23 3.15 1.40
C GLY A 207 -2.73 3.00 1.68
N PRO A 208 -2.28 3.09 2.95
CA PRO A 208 -0.88 2.89 3.33
C PRO A 208 -0.34 1.46 3.15
N VAL A 209 -1.21 0.46 2.98
CA VAL A 209 -0.88 -0.96 2.81
C VAL A 209 -0.78 -1.35 1.34
#